data_8fdd6e5bb10f35f68bb0edc58715dbad
#
_entry.id   8fdd6e5bb10f35f68bb0edc58715dbad
#
_cell.length_a   1.000
_cell.length_b   1.000
_cell.length_c   1.000
_cell.angle_alpha   90.00
_cell.angle_beta   90.00
_cell.angle_gamma   90.00
#
_symmetry.space_group_name_H-M   'P 1'
#
loop_
_entity.id
_entity.type
_entity.pdbx_description
1 polymer ?
#
loop_
_entity_poly.entity_id
_entity_poly.type
_entity_poly.pdbx_seq_one_letter_code
_entity_poly.pdbx_strand_id
1 'polypeptide(L)'
;MKILQTIIILFITISSFAQSNYDDSRISNKTKKAVKKIEKVNELMSSAVYSSGMRPKQWDNFETLKKTATESELIELTNHPNGVVRSYSFWALSYNKNVDLFKIVKNHLNDDELISTQFGCIGGQEKVGDFYIQVLTPQYVDLDSKKLNKQQFRELDSLLVYSNNNLNAKYGAIQRIESSESNYGKIKELYLEKNDQSALVKLAKYNKVEDIELILNNREKDNSEEGGYFHTYKAISNFPNSEFFPFLKSQLQKTLDNTHYSNEWTQLYRAIASYKNEDAKNQLLIPFTQVEHKNIRKYHLNMIFSALNEFQSDSYDELLWKLWEEENKISPKVFEYLSSLNSSKAFELTKKSMQNPNELDIANFSFDNFEETKSLNEQMLDLIINKDRDFGFQLIRENIKKSNVHNFPLYATKASEIKDKSFVKPLIEILETEWNAHIYLSATKALISYDNQDINKQILNARTKNENLRKDWGGKAFDKLLAENGIE
;
A
#
# COMPACT_ATOMS: atom_id res chain seq x y z
N MET A 1 -47.81 -33.35 47.15
CA MET A 1 -46.34 -33.25 47.09
C MET A 1 -45.89 -33.59 45.64
N LYS A 2 -45.66 -32.54 44.85
CA LYS A 2 -45.17 -32.70 43.48
C LYS A 2 -43.67 -32.45 43.51
N ILE A 3 -42.92 -33.48 43.21
CA ILE A 3 -41.47 -33.40 43.09
C ILE A 3 -41.17 -32.78 41.72
N LEU A 4 -40.62 -31.56 41.76
CA LEU A 4 -40.16 -30.83 40.59
C LEU A 4 -38.76 -31.38 40.26
N GLN A 5 -38.65 -32.21 39.24
CA GLN A 5 -37.36 -32.62 38.68
C GLN A 5 -36.82 -31.47 37.82
N THR A 6 -35.89 -30.74 38.38
CA THR A 6 -35.10 -29.77 37.64
C THR A 6 -34.08 -30.53 36.79
N ILE A 7 -34.35 -30.64 35.49
CA ILE A 7 -33.37 -31.11 34.52
C ILE A 7 -32.40 -29.95 34.26
N ILE A 8 -31.22 -30.00 34.84
CA ILE A 8 -30.10 -29.16 34.48
C ILE A 8 -29.59 -29.70 33.14
N ILE A 9 -30.02 -29.05 32.05
CA ILE A 9 -29.40 -29.26 30.76
C ILE A 9 -28.02 -28.52 30.79
N LEU A 10 -27.00 -29.33 31.06
CA LEU A 10 -25.61 -28.91 30.88
C LEU A 10 -25.40 -28.67 29.38
N PHE A 11 -25.52 -27.43 28.90
CA PHE A 11 -25.03 -27.06 27.60
C PHE A 11 -23.50 -27.16 27.65
N ILE A 12 -22.99 -28.38 27.37
CA ILE A 12 -21.61 -28.54 26.90
C ILE A 12 -21.60 -27.90 25.54
N THR A 13 -21.12 -26.65 25.46
CA THR A 13 -20.65 -26.07 24.22
C THR A 13 -19.47 -26.92 23.78
N ILE A 14 -19.77 -27.92 22.97
CA ILE A 14 -18.75 -28.60 22.18
C ILE A 14 -18.26 -27.53 21.20
N SER A 15 -17.27 -26.75 21.62
CA SER A 15 -16.36 -26.13 20.68
C SER A 15 -15.82 -27.30 19.87
N SER A 16 -16.35 -27.47 18.68
CA SER A 16 -15.72 -28.36 17.68
C SER A 16 -14.41 -27.66 17.27
N PHE A 17 -13.42 -27.70 18.17
CA PHE A 17 -12.06 -27.70 17.72
C PHE A 17 -11.97 -28.84 16.73
N ALA A 18 -11.63 -28.55 15.48
CA ALA A 18 -11.19 -29.59 14.56
C ALA A 18 -10.10 -30.31 15.33
N GLN A 19 -10.44 -31.53 15.82
CA GLN A 19 -9.58 -32.31 16.67
C GLN A 19 -8.37 -32.63 15.79
N SER A 20 -7.28 -31.88 16.01
CA SER A 20 -6.04 -32.14 15.28
C SER A 20 -5.65 -33.57 15.54
N ASN A 21 -5.56 -34.40 14.52
CA ASN A 21 -5.05 -35.74 14.60
C ASN A 21 -3.53 -35.73 14.88
N TYR A 22 -3.08 -34.84 15.78
CA TYR A 22 -1.68 -34.71 16.13
C TYR A 22 -1.21 -35.95 16.94
N ASP A 23 -0.18 -36.58 16.45
CA ASP A 23 0.45 -37.73 17.09
C ASP A 23 1.90 -37.38 17.51
N ASP A 24 2.08 -37.07 18.80
CA ASP A 24 3.38 -36.75 19.38
C ASP A 24 4.41 -37.88 19.25
N SER A 25 3.97 -39.13 19.10
CA SER A 25 4.88 -40.30 18.93
C SER A 25 5.66 -40.26 17.61
N ARG A 26 5.15 -39.52 16.61
CA ARG A 26 5.80 -39.31 15.30
C ARG A 26 6.87 -38.22 15.31
N ILE A 27 7.04 -37.53 16.43
CA ILE A 27 7.98 -36.41 16.54
C ILE A 27 9.21 -36.87 17.34
N SER A 28 10.39 -36.76 16.76
CA SER A 28 11.65 -37.10 17.41
C SER A 28 11.96 -36.16 18.61
N ASN A 29 12.70 -36.69 19.57
CA ASN A 29 13.11 -35.90 20.75
C ASN A 29 13.89 -34.64 20.39
N LYS A 30 14.60 -34.61 19.25
CA LYS A 30 15.33 -33.43 18.77
C LYS A 30 14.36 -32.36 18.33
N THR A 31 13.36 -32.71 17.54
CA THR A 31 12.30 -31.80 17.04
C THR A 31 11.44 -31.29 18.20
N LYS A 32 11.04 -32.17 19.15
CA LYS A 32 10.31 -31.78 20.38
C LYS A 32 11.01 -30.71 21.20
N LYS A 33 12.36 -30.74 21.25
CA LYS A 33 13.12 -29.66 21.94
C LYS A 33 13.01 -28.30 21.26
N ALA A 34 12.94 -28.25 19.92
CA ALA A 34 12.72 -27.03 19.17
C ALA A 34 11.27 -26.53 19.36
N VAL A 35 10.29 -27.44 19.26
CA VAL A 35 8.87 -27.14 19.50
C VAL A 35 8.65 -26.50 20.88
N LYS A 36 9.17 -27.11 21.96
CA LYS A 36 9.06 -26.54 23.32
C LYS A 36 9.62 -25.14 23.47
N LYS A 37 10.67 -24.78 22.72
CA LYS A 37 11.21 -23.42 22.74
C LYS A 37 10.29 -22.44 22.02
N ILE A 38 9.68 -22.87 20.90
CA ILE A 38 8.67 -22.10 20.16
C ILE A 38 7.45 -21.84 21.03
N GLU A 39 6.90 -22.88 21.66
CA GLU A 39 5.75 -22.79 22.57
C GLU A 39 6.00 -21.83 23.74
N LYS A 40 7.23 -21.84 24.30
CA LYS A 40 7.57 -20.95 25.41
C LYS A 40 7.48 -19.48 25.07
N VAL A 41 7.83 -19.08 23.84
CA VAL A 41 7.70 -17.70 23.38
C VAL A 41 6.27 -17.42 22.91
N ASN A 42 5.66 -18.40 22.23
CA ASN A 42 4.28 -18.39 21.74
C ASN A 42 3.90 -17.14 20.94
N GLU A 43 4.81 -16.68 20.08
CA GLU A 43 4.59 -15.57 19.16
C GLU A 43 5.25 -15.87 17.81
N LEU A 44 4.57 -15.55 16.72
CA LEU A 44 5.09 -15.74 15.37
C LEU A 44 5.88 -14.50 14.97
N MET A 45 7.20 -14.64 14.84
CA MET A 45 8.12 -13.54 14.60
C MET A 45 8.90 -13.70 13.29
N SER A 46 9.17 -12.60 12.59
CA SER A 46 10.09 -12.57 11.44
C SER A 46 11.56 -12.51 11.89
N SER A 47 12.49 -12.56 10.91
CA SER A 47 13.94 -12.54 11.14
C SER A 47 14.47 -11.25 11.75
N ALA A 48 13.74 -10.13 11.57
CA ALA A 48 14.06 -8.82 12.12
C ALA A 48 12.79 -8.20 12.68
N VAL A 49 12.82 -7.75 13.95
CA VAL A 49 11.64 -7.23 14.65
C VAL A 49 11.95 -5.91 15.36
N TYR A 50 10.86 -5.16 15.66
CA TYR A 50 10.88 -3.85 16.30
C TYR A 50 11.62 -2.79 15.46
N SER A 51 11.61 -1.56 15.92
CA SER A 51 12.27 -0.42 15.24
C SER A 51 13.78 -0.59 15.09
N SER A 52 14.41 -1.39 15.97
CA SER A 52 15.84 -1.70 15.93
C SER A 52 16.23 -2.76 14.89
N GLY A 53 15.26 -3.44 14.28
CA GLY A 53 15.54 -4.56 13.37
C GLY A 53 16.26 -5.74 14.02
N MET A 54 16.12 -5.92 15.35
CA MET A 54 16.82 -6.98 16.08
C MET A 54 16.34 -8.36 15.66
N ARG A 55 17.28 -9.32 15.63
CA ARG A 55 16.95 -10.74 15.39
C ARG A 55 16.44 -11.37 16.69
N PRO A 56 15.16 -11.83 16.73
CA PRO A 56 14.61 -12.42 17.95
C PRO A 56 15.04 -13.88 18.13
N LYS A 57 15.15 -14.33 19.39
CA LYS A 57 15.42 -15.76 19.72
C LYS A 57 14.36 -16.68 19.14
N GLN A 58 13.15 -16.21 18.93
CA GLN A 58 12.07 -17.00 18.34
C GLN A 58 12.37 -17.37 16.88
N TRP A 59 13.02 -16.48 16.13
CA TRP A 59 13.49 -16.80 14.78
C TRP A 59 14.58 -17.87 14.79
N ASP A 60 15.49 -17.85 15.79
CA ASP A 60 16.50 -18.90 15.93
C ASP A 60 15.87 -20.26 16.32
N ASN A 61 14.77 -20.25 17.08
CA ASN A 61 14.00 -21.46 17.35
C ASN A 61 13.35 -22.01 16.07
N PHE A 62 12.79 -21.14 15.22
CA PHE A 62 12.25 -21.50 13.91
C PHE A 62 13.34 -22.08 12.98
N GLU A 63 14.48 -21.42 12.85
CA GLU A 63 15.61 -21.94 12.06
C GLU A 63 16.09 -23.29 12.58
N THR A 64 16.05 -23.50 13.91
CA THR A 64 16.36 -24.79 14.53
C THR A 64 15.32 -25.84 14.12
N LEU A 65 14.02 -25.52 14.18
CA LEU A 65 12.95 -26.42 13.75
C LEU A 65 13.14 -26.79 12.29
N LYS A 66 13.28 -25.83 11.39
CA LYS A 66 13.48 -26.00 9.95
C LYS A 66 14.66 -26.92 9.63
N LYS A 67 15.76 -26.79 10.38
CA LYS A 67 16.99 -27.60 10.20
C LYS A 67 16.88 -29.00 10.76
N THR A 68 16.10 -29.21 11.83
CA THR A 68 16.13 -30.48 12.58
C THR A 68 14.95 -31.41 12.29
N ALA A 69 13.80 -30.84 11.96
CA ALA A 69 12.62 -31.64 11.67
C ALA A 69 12.66 -32.22 10.26
N THR A 70 12.21 -33.46 10.13
CA THR A 70 11.97 -34.09 8.83
C THR A 70 10.69 -33.53 8.19
N GLU A 71 10.52 -33.75 6.89
CA GLU A 71 9.29 -33.36 6.18
C GLU A 71 8.04 -33.97 6.84
N SER A 72 8.10 -35.26 7.19
CA SER A 72 6.98 -35.97 7.85
C SER A 72 6.67 -35.39 9.23
N GLU A 73 7.68 -35.04 10.01
CA GLU A 73 7.48 -34.37 11.30
C GLU A 73 6.86 -32.97 11.11
N LEU A 74 7.31 -32.17 10.12
CA LEU A 74 6.74 -30.84 9.84
C LEU A 74 5.27 -30.96 9.40
N ILE A 75 4.93 -31.95 8.57
CA ILE A 75 3.53 -32.23 8.19
C ILE A 75 2.70 -32.58 9.42
N GLU A 76 3.20 -33.44 10.31
CA GLU A 76 2.51 -33.79 11.56
C GLU A 76 2.33 -32.53 12.44
N LEU A 77 3.36 -31.69 12.56
CA LEU A 77 3.34 -30.47 13.35
C LEU A 77 2.40 -29.39 12.80
N THR A 78 1.93 -29.48 11.55
CA THR A 78 0.83 -28.59 11.09
C THR A 78 -0.49 -28.89 11.80
N ASN A 79 -0.62 -30.00 12.49
CA ASN A 79 -1.77 -30.37 13.32
C ASN A 79 -1.49 -30.20 14.84
N HIS A 80 -0.36 -29.57 15.21
CA HIS A 80 0.03 -29.40 16.61
C HIS A 80 -1.00 -28.53 17.38
N PRO A 81 -1.28 -28.82 18.68
CA PRO A 81 -2.23 -28.01 19.48
C PRO A 81 -1.94 -26.51 19.52
N ASN A 82 -0.65 -26.11 19.49
CA ASN A 82 -0.22 -24.72 19.52
C ASN A 82 -0.18 -24.09 18.12
N GLY A 83 -0.92 -23.02 17.88
CA GLY A 83 -1.05 -22.34 16.59
C GLY A 83 0.26 -21.75 16.05
N VAL A 84 1.16 -21.26 16.94
CA VAL A 84 2.47 -20.75 16.52
C VAL A 84 3.38 -21.86 16.01
N VAL A 85 3.31 -23.05 16.64
CA VAL A 85 4.04 -24.24 16.16
C VAL A 85 3.51 -24.67 14.80
N ARG A 86 2.18 -24.71 14.62
CA ARG A 86 1.56 -25.00 13.31
C ARG A 86 2.06 -24.03 12.24
N SER A 87 2.05 -22.75 12.53
CA SER A 87 2.45 -21.70 11.61
C SER A 87 3.91 -21.80 11.18
N TYR A 88 4.83 -21.97 12.13
CA TYR A 88 6.24 -22.16 11.79
C TYR A 88 6.51 -23.47 11.04
N SER A 89 5.78 -24.56 11.37
CA SER A 89 5.94 -25.82 10.68
C SER A 89 5.49 -25.74 9.22
N PHE A 90 4.37 -25.08 8.97
CA PHE A 90 3.91 -24.80 7.62
C PHE A 90 4.88 -23.87 6.85
N TRP A 91 5.38 -22.83 7.51
CA TRP A 91 6.38 -21.94 6.89
C TRP A 91 7.67 -22.71 6.55
N ALA A 92 8.16 -23.58 7.44
CA ALA A 92 9.31 -24.46 7.14
C ALA A 92 9.06 -25.38 5.94
N LEU A 93 7.84 -25.96 5.83
CA LEU A 93 7.45 -26.80 4.70
C LEU A 93 7.40 -26.02 3.38
N SER A 94 7.10 -24.73 3.41
CA SER A 94 6.96 -23.93 2.20
C SER A 94 8.25 -23.77 1.39
N TYR A 95 9.41 -24.03 1.99
CA TYR A 95 10.71 -24.10 1.31
C TYR A 95 10.93 -25.43 0.58
N ASN A 96 10.13 -26.47 0.86
CA ASN A 96 10.25 -27.77 0.20
C ASN A 96 9.34 -27.83 -1.04
N LYS A 97 9.96 -27.92 -2.23
CA LYS A 97 9.24 -27.92 -3.52
C LYS A 97 8.40 -29.19 -3.76
N ASN A 98 8.67 -30.28 -3.05
CA ASN A 98 8.03 -31.57 -3.26
C ASN A 98 6.74 -31.76 -2.44
N VAL A 99 6.49 -30.92 -1.42
CA VAL A 99 5.31 -31.01 -0.57
C VAL A 99 4.08 -30.39 -1.27
N ASP A 100 2.95 -31.09 -1.17
CA ASP A 100 1.65 -30.53 -1.59
C ASP A 100 1.08 -29.61 -0.50
N LEU A 101 1.58 -28.38 -0.47
CA LEU A 101 1.17 -27.36 0.49
C LEU A 101 -0.29 -26.95 0.32
N PHE A 102 -0.82 -27.01 -0.91
CA PHE A 102 -2.21 -26.66 -1.16
C PHE A 102 -3.17 -27.63 -0.49
N LYS A 103 -2.83 -28.93 -0.42
CA LYS A 103 -3.59 -29.93 0.34
C LYS A 103 -3.60 -29.59 1.83
N ILE A 104 -2.46 -29.15 2.39
CA ILE A 104 -2.38 -28.76 3.80
C ILE A 104 -3.27 -27.54 4.06
N VAL A 105 -3.20 -26.47 3.23
CA VAL A 105 -4.08 -25.31 3.35
C VAL A 105 -5.56 -25.71 3.34
N LYS A 106 -5.97 -26.57 2.39
CA LYS A 106 -7.36 -27.04 2.31
C LYS A 106 -7.86 -27.71 3.61
N ASN A 107 -6.99 -28.42 4.30
CA ASN A 107 -7.33 -29.06 5.59
C ASN A 107 -7.41 -28.06 6.76
N HIS A 108 -6.85 -26.86 6.61
CA HIS A 108 -6.77 -25.83 7.64
C HIS A 108 -7.61 -24.56 7.34
N LEU A 109 -8.58 -24.63 6.40
CA LEU A 109 -9.49 -23.51 6.11
C LEU A 109 -10.41 -23.13 7.28
N ASN A 110 -10.55 -24.00 8.28
CA ASN A 110 -11.29 -23.73 9.51
C ASN A 110 -10.38 -23.44 10.71
N ASP A 111 -9.08 -23.27 10.50
CA ASP A 111 -8.14 -22.96 11.58
C ASP A 111 -8.11 -21.45 11.83
N ASP A 112 -9.10 -20.99 12.59
CA ASP A 112 -9.30 -19.59 12.94
C ASP A 112 -8.70 -19.21 14.31
N GLU A 113 -7.82 -20.08 14.87
CA GLU A 113 -7.08 -19.74 16.09
C GLU A 113 -6.24 -18.49 15.88
N LEU A 114 -6.43 -17.51 16.77
CA LEU A 114 -5.65 -16.27 16.76
C LEU A 114 -4.30 -16.48 17.45
N ILE A 115 -3.23 -16.13 16.78
CA ILE A 115 -1.86 -16.11 17.29
C ILE A 115 -1.29 -14.72 17.29
N SER A 116 -0.45 -14.40 18.26
CA SER A 116 0.31 -13.15 18.27
C SER A 116 1.40 -13.15 17.20
N THR A 117 1.59 -12.04 16.53
CA THR A 117 2.57 -11.88 15.45
C THR A 117 3.44 -10.63 15.65
N GLN A 118 4.71 -10.70 15.23
CA GLN A 118 5.63 -9.55 15.16
C GLN A 118 6.47 -9.61 13.88
N PHE A 119 6.10 -8.82 12.88
CA PHE A 119 6.80 -8.71 11.60
C PHE A 119 7.38 -7.31 11.42
N GLY A 120 8.69 -7.19 11.42
CA GLY A 120 9.34 -5.88 11.43
C GLY A 120 8.87 -5.02 12.59
N CYS A 121 8.43 -3.79 12.33
CA CYS A 121 7.89 -2.87 13.35
C CYS A 121 6.42 -3.13 13.72
N ILE A 122 5.74 -4.06 13.03
CA ILE A 122 4.30 -4.26 13.18
C ILE A 122 4.05 -5.50 14.04
N GLY A 123 3.40 -5.28 15.19
CA GLY A 123 2.82 -6.33 16.03
C GLY A 123 1.32 -6.45 15.80
N GLY A 124 0.77 -7.65 15.95
CA GLY A 124 -0.65 -7.88 15.75
C GLY A 124 -1.11 -9.28 16.13
N GLN A 125 -2.27 -9.63 15.62
CA GLN A 125 -2.82 -10.98 15.72
C GLN A 125 -3.23 -11.47 14.33
N GLU A 126 -3.05 -12.76 14.07
CA GLU A 126 -3.44 -13.39 12.83
C GLU A 126 -4.03 -14.76 13.05
N LYS A 127 -4.95 -15.19 12.21
CA LYS A 127 -5.47 -16.56 12.23
C LYS A 127 -4.49 -17.51 11.56
N VAL A 128 -4.31 -18.70 12.10
CA VAL A 128 -3.36 -19.69 11.56
C VAL A 128 -3.66 -20.01 10.10
N GLY A 129 -4.94 -20.22 9.74
CA GLY A 129 -5.32 -20.48 8.35
C GLY A 129 -5.04 -19.31 7.40
N ASP A 130 -5.23 -18.05 7.87
CA ASP A 130 -4.87 -16.84 7.10
C ASP A 130 -3.36 -16.77 6.89
N PHE A 131 -2.55 -17.07 7.92
CA PHE A 131 -1.10 -17.12 7.78
C PHE A 131 -0.65 -18.16 6.75
N TYR A 132 -1.27 -19.35 6.73
CA TYR A 132 -0.97 -20.37 5.71
C TYR A 132 -1.23 -19.86 4.29
N ILE A 133 -2.34 -19.16 4.10
CA ILE A 133 -2.69 -18.54 2.82
C ILE A 133 -1.67 -17.48 2.45
N GLN A 134 -1.29 -16.61 3.40
CA GLN A 134 -0.29 -15.56 3.15
C GLN A 134 1.07 -16.13 2.74
N VAL A 135 1.54 -17.21 3.34
CA VAL A 135 2.81 -17.86 2.95
C VAL A 135 2.78 -18.30 1.50
N LEU A 136 1.64 -18.77 0.99
CA LEU A 136 1.49 -19.24 -0.40
C LEU A 136 1.04 -18.19 -1.40
N THR A 137 0.57 -17.04 -0.92
CA THR A 137 0.11 -15.92 -1.73
C THR A 137 0.72 -14.61 -1.24
N PRO A 138 2.05 -14.50 -1.11
CA PRO A 138 2.64 -13.42 -0.36
C PRO A 138 2.55 -12.09 -1.12
N GLN A 139 2.23 -11.08 -0.33
CA GLN A 139 2.53 -9.70 -0.67
C GLN A 139 3.73 -9.19 0.13
N TYR A 140 3.92 -9.69 1.37
CA TYR A 140 4.87 -9.16 2.34
C TYR A 140 5.67 -10.21 3.11
N VAL A 141 5.29 -11.49 3.02
CA VAL A 141 5.97 -12.58 3.72
C VAL A 141 6.87 -13.29 2.71
N ASP A 142 7.87 -13.94 3.14
CA ASP A 142 8.93 -14.67 2.46
C ASP A 142 8.74 -14.95 0.94
N LEU A 143 9.56 -14.30 0.12
CA LEU A 143 9.51 -14.41 -1.35
C LEU A 143 10.07 -15.75 -1.87
N ASP A 144 10.86 -16.48 -1.06
CA ASP A 144 11.51 -17.73 -1.49
C ASP A 144 10.62 -18.97 -1.29
N SER A 145 9.49 -18.82 -0.62
CA SER A 145 8.54 -19.93 -0.39
C SER A 145 7.84 -20.37 -1.68
N LYS A 146 7.37 -21.62 -1.72
CA LYS A 146 6.56 -22.16 -2.83
C LYS A 146 5.22 -21.41 -2.89
N LYS A 147 4.82 -20.97 -4.09
CA LYS A 147 3.58 -20.21 -4.31
C LYS A 147 2.51 -21.07 -5.00
N LEU A 148 1.24 -20.69 -4.81
CA LEU A 148 0.14 -21.26 -5.56
C LEU A 148 0.23 -20.83 -7.04
N ASN A 149 -0.10 -21.78 -7.93
CA ASN A 149 -0.33 -21.42 -9.31
C ASN A 149 -1.73 -20.78 -9.50
N LYS A 150 -1.99 -20.19 -10.68
CA LYS A 150 -3.25 -19.47 -10.96
C LYS A 150 -4.51 -20.34 -10.80
N GLN A 151 -4.42 -21.65 -11.06
CA GLN A 151 -5.55 -22.56 -10.92
C GLN A 151 -5.83 -22.87 -9.45
N GLN A 152 -4.79 -23.18 -8.68
CA GLN A 152 -4.90 -23.40 -7.23
C GLN A 152 -5.43 -22.16 -6.50
N PHE A 153 -5.01 -20.95 -6.96
CA PHE A 153 -5.47 -19.69 -6.36
C PHE A 153 -6.98 -19.49 -6.60
N ARG A 154 -7.48 -19.76 -7.82
CA ARG A 154 -8.92 -19.72 -8.10
C ARG A 154 -9.72 -20.77 -7.34
N GLU A 155 -9.16 -21.99 -7.20
CA GLU A 155 -9.78 -23.04 -6.37
C GLU A 155 -9.85 -22.62 -4.90
N LEU A 156 -8.79 -21.99 -4.38
CA LEU A 156 -8.78 -21.45 -3.01
C LEU A 156 -9.87 -20.40 -2.82
N ASP A 157 -9.99 -19.43 -3.74
CA ASP A 157 -11.04 -18.42 -3.68
C ASP A 157 -12.45 -19.05 -3.64
N SER A 158 -12.70 -20.05 -4.48
CA SER A 158 -13.97 -20.79 -4.45
C SER A 158 -14.19 -21.48 -3.12
N LEU A 159 -13.17 -22.18 -2.59
CA LEU A 159 -13.27 -22.85 -1.28
C LEU A 159 -13.55 -21.86 -0.15
N LEU A 160 -12.89 -20.71 -0.12
CA LEU A 160 -13.12 -19.67 0.89
C LEU A 160 -14.54 -19.09 0.81
N VAL A 161 -15.09 -18.90 -0.38
CA VAL A 161 -16.46 -18.35 -0.57
C VAL A 161 -17.54 -19.37 -0.23
N TYR A 162 -17.35 -20.63 -0.65
CA TYR A 162 -18.42 -21.65 -0.56
C TYR A 162 -18.38 -22.48 0.73
N SER A 163 -17.23 -22.61 1.41
CA SER A 163 -17.16 -23.33 2.68
C SER A 163 -17.51 -22.43 3.87
N ASN A 164 -17.92 -23.06 4.95
CA ASN A 164 -18.14 -22.38 6.21
C ASN A 164 -16.78 -22.19 6.92
N ASN A 165 -16.22 -20.99 6.85
CA ASN A 165 -14.97 -20.61 7.49
C ASN A 165 -15.02 -19.15 7.95
N ASN A 166 -14.16 -18.78 8.91
CA ASN A 166 -14.05 -17.43 9.48
C ASN A 166 -12.75 -16.73 9.11
N LEU A 167 -12.04 -17.19 8.06
CA LEU A 167 -10.77 -16.60 7.68
C LEU A 167 -10.95 -15.19 7.07
N ASN A 168 -10.00 -14.31 7.36
CA ASN A 168 -9.98 -12.94 6.81
C ASN A 168 -9.72 -12.95 5.29
N ALA A 169 -8.98 -13.95 4.80
CA ALA A 169 -8.74 -14.19 3.38
C ALA A 169 -10.04 -14.33 2.55
N LYS A 170 -11.15 -14.71 3.18
CA LYS A 170 -12.48 -14.78 2.57
C LYS A 170 -12.93 -13.46 1.99
N TYR A 171 -12.63 -12.33 2.66
CA TYR A 171 -12.93 -10.99 2.13
C TYR A 171 -12.34 -10.78 0.73
N GLY A 172 -11.04 -11.06 0.57
CA GLY A 172 -10.36 -10.95 -0.72
C GLY A 172 -10.91 -11.95 -1.77
N ALA A 173 -11.20 -13.18 -1.35
CA ALA A 173 -11.77 -14.20 -2.22
C ALA A 173 -13.14 -13.78 -2.78
N ILE A 174 -14.04 -13.24 -1.95
CA ILE A 174 -15.34 -12.69 -2.40
C ILE A 174 -15.15 -11.60 -3.44
N GLN A 175 -14.14 -10.72 -3.28
CA GLN A 175 -13.89 -9.65 -4.25
C GLN A 175 -13.33 -10.16 -5.58
N ARG A 176 -12.51 -11.25 -5.56
CA ARG A 176 -11.86 -11.82 -6.75
C ARG A 176 -12.73 -12.80 -7.54
N ILE A 177 -13.65 -13.52 -6.87
CA ILE A 177 -14.52 -14.46 -7.57
C ILE A 177 -15.27 -13.79 -8.71
N GLU A 178 -15.47 -14.51 -9.82
CA GLU A 178 -16.17 -13.97 -10.99
C GLU A 178 -17.61 -13.56 -10.67
N SER A 179 -18.06 -12.41 -11.20
CA SER A 179 -19.47 -11.96 -11.08
C SER A 179 -20.38 -12.67 -12.09
N SER A 180 -20.47 -14.00 -11.98
CA SER A 180 -21.34 -14.84 -12.80
C SER A 180 -22.69 -15.12 -12.12
N GLU A 181 -23.73 -15.43 -12.87
CA GLU A 181 -25.05 -15.79 -12.32
C GLU A 181 -24.97 -17.00 -11.37
N SER A 182 -24.06 -17.94 -11.60
CA SER A 182 -23.84 -19.07 -10.71
C SER A 182 -23.35 -18.68 -9.32
N ASN A 183 -22.60 -17.56 -9.19
CA ASN A 183 -22.08 -17.06 -7.93
C ASN A 183 -23.03 -16.08 -7.23
N TYR A 184 -23.97 -15.46 -7.98
CA TYR A 184 -24.88 -14.45 -7.43
C TYR A 184 -25.66 -14.90 -6.20
N GLY A 185 -26.29 -16.08 -6.29
CA GLY A 185 -27.08 -16.63 -5.18
C GLY A 185 -26.25 -16.82 -3.91
N LYS A 186 -25.01 -17.33 -4.04
CA LYS A 186 -24.11 -17.51 -2.89
C LYS A 186 -23.63 -16.18 -2.30
N ILE A 187 -23.30 -15.22 -3.13
CA ILE A 187 -22.91 -13.88 -2.67
C ILE A 187 -24.07 -13.21 -1.93
N LYS A 188 -25.28 -13.30 -2.47
CA LYS A 188 -26.50 -12.75 -1.82
C LYS A 188 -26.78 -13.43 -0.48
N GLU A 189 -26.66 -14.76 -0.39
CA GLU A 189 -26.77 -15.53 0.85
C GLU A 189 -25.78 -15.05 1.92
N LEU A 190 -24.49 -14.88 1.56
CA LEU A 190 -23.45 -14.40 2.49
C LEU A 190 -23.81 -13.03 3.10
N TYR A 191 -24.36 -12.12 2.30
CA TYR A 191 -24.81 -10.83 2.80
C TYR A 191 -26.06 -10.99 3.70
N LEU A 192 -27.09 -11.68 3.21
CA LEU A 192 -28.37 -11.75 3.92
C LEU A 192 -28.30 -12.52 5.23
N GLU A 193 -27.57 -13.64 5.26
CA GLU A 193 -27.48 -14.53 6.42
C GLU A 193 -26.35 -14.20 7.38
N LYS A 194 -25.20 -13.70 6.87
CA LYS A 194 -24.00 -13.46 7.67
C LYS A 194 -23.71 -11.97 7.87
N ASN A 195 -24.47 -11.08 7.24
CA ASN A 195 -24.18 -9.64 7.18
C ASN A 195 -22.77 -9.34 6.66
N ASP A 196 -22.26 -10.20 5.73
CA ASP A 196 -20.93 -10.03 5.18
C ASP A 196 -20.89 -8.80 4.26
N GLN A 197 -20.25 -7.75 4.73
CA GLN A 197 -20.19 -6.46 4.04
C GLN A 197 -19.37 -6.54 2.74
N SER A 198 -18.42 -7.46 2.66
CA SER A 198 -17.67 -7.69 1.42
C SER A 198 -18.56 -8.32 0.35
N ALA A 199 -19.51 -9.16 0.76
CA ALA A 199 -20.50 -9.74 -0.13
C ALA A 199 -21.46 -8.67 -0.70
N LEU A 200 -21.87 -7.67 0.10
CA LEU A 200 -22.66 -6.54 -0.40
C LEU A 200 -21.91 -5.76 -1.50
N VAL A 201 -20.64 -5.42 -1.24
CA VAL A 201 -19.80 -4.72 -2.22
C VAL A 201 -19.66 -5.54 -3.52
N LYS A 202 -19.54 -6.86 -3.39
CA LYS A 202 -19.49 -7.78 -4.54
C LYS A 202 -20.85 -7.88 -5.24
N LEU A 203 -21.95 -7.93 -4.48
CA LEU A 203 -23.31 -7.99 -5.01
C LEU A 203 -23.60 -6.79 -5.93
N ALA A 204 -23.19 -5.59 -5.54
CA ALA A 204 -23.34 -4.39 -6.35
C ALA A 204 -22.72 -4.52 -7.76
N LYS A 205 -21.66 -5.31 -7.95
CA LYS A 205 -21.03 -5.54 -9.27
C LYS A 205 -21.89 -6.33 -10.26
N TYR A 206 -23.00 -6.93 -9.80
CA TYR A 206 -23.97 -7.56 -10.71
C TYR A 206 -24.94 -6.55 -11.33
N ASN A 207 -24.98 -5.31 -10.84
CA ASN A 207 -25.83 -4.22 -11.34
C ASN A 207 -27.33 -4.57 -11.40
N LYS A 208 -27.81 -5.36 -10.43
CA LYS A 208 -29.20 -5.79 -10.41
C LYS A 208 -30.07 -4.78 -9.68
N VAL A 209 -31.14 -4.32 -10.35
CA VAL A 209 -32.06 -3.30 -9.80
C VAL A 209 -32.74 -3.80 -8.52
N GLU A 210 -33.03 -5.08 -8.42
CA GLU A 210 -33.59 -5.71 -7.22
C GLU A 210 -32.71 -5.64 -5.97
N ASP A 211 -31.42 -5.27 -6.11
CA ASP A 211 -30.49 -5.14 -4.99
C ASP A 211 -30.35 -3.68 -4.49
N ILE A 212 -30.99 -2.71 -5.17
CA ILE A 212 -30.92 -1.29 -4.77
C ILE A 212 -31.41 -1.10 -3.35
N GLU A 213 -32.56 -1.66 -3.01
CA GLU A 213 -33.12 -1.55 -1.66
C GLU A 213 -32.22 -2.20 -0.59
N LEU A 214 -31.58 -3.32 -0.92
CA LEU A 214 -30.62 -3.97 -0.03
C LEU A 214 -29.43 -3.05 0.28
N ILE A 215 -28.91 -2.36 -0.75
CA ILE A 215 -27.78 -1.43 -0.59
C ILE A 215 -28.20 -0.20 0.21
N LEU A 216 -29.38 0.39 -0.05
CA LEU A 216 -29.90 1.54 0.70
C LEU A 216 -30.15 1.23 2.18
N ASN A 217 -30.69 0.04 2.47
CA ASN A 217 -31.00 -0.39 3.83
C ASN A 217 -29.74 -0.86 4.60
N ASN A 218 -28.63 -1.15 3.90
CA ASN A 218 -27.37 -1.56 4.53
C ASN A 218 -26.81 -0.49 5.47
N ARG A 219 -27.08 0.80 5.23
CA ARG A 219 -26.62 1.91 6.08
C ARG A 219 -26.91 1.71 7.57
N GLU A 220 -27.95 0.93 7.92
CA GLU A 220 -28.30 0.61 9.32
C GLU A 220 -27.46 -0.57 9.86
N LYS A 221 -26.85 -1.35 8.98
CA LYS A 221 -26.07 -2.57 9.29
C LYS A 221 -24.58 -2.40 9.07
N ASP A 222 -24.18 -1.32 8.38
CA ASP A 222 -22.78 -1.02 8.10
C ASP A 222 -22.11 -0.45 9.36
N ASN A 223 -21.43 -1.31 10.08
CA ASN A 223 -20.76 -1.02 11.36
C ASN A 223 -19.23 -1.07 11.21
N SER A 224 -18.71 -0.68 10.06
CA SER A 224 -17.27 -0.67 9.82
C SER A 224 -16.54 0.27 10.80
N GLU A 225 -15.32 -0.09 11.18
CA GLU A 225 -14.44 0.76 11.99
C GLU A 225 -14.02 2.05 11.25
N GLU A 226 -14.14 2.05 9.92
CA GLU A 226 -13.81 3.18 9.03
C GLU A 226 -14.90 4.27 9.00
N GLY A 227 -16.09 3.99 9.57
CA GLY A 227 -17.27 4.84 9.55
C GLY A 227 -18.53 4.06 9.19
N GLY A 228 -19.71 4.57 9.54
CA GLY A 228 -20.97 3.85 9.47
C GLY A 228 -21.49 3.51 8.06
N TYR A 229 -20.86 3.99 6.96
CA TYR A 229 -21.32 3.79 5.58
C TYR A 229 -20.21 3.36 4.60
N PHE A 230 -19.10 2.91 5.11
CA PHE A 230 -17.91 2.59 4.30
C PHE A 230 -18.21 1.58 3.19
N HIS A 231 -18.85 0.44 3.52
CA HIS A 231 -19.18 -0.60 2.54
C HIS A 231 -20.37 -0.21 1.67
N THR A 232 -21.31 0.55 2.22
CA THR A 232 -22.45 1.10 1.47
C THR A 232 -21.96 2.01 0.33
N TYR A 233 -21.04 2.95 0.62
CA TYR A 233 -20.45 3.79 -0.44
C TYR A 233 -19.64 2.97 -1.44
N LYS A 234 -18.89 1.95 -1.01
CA LYS A 234 -18.17 1.05 -1.93
C LYS A 234 -19.13 0.28 -2.84
N ALA A 235 -20.26 -0.17 -2.32
CA ALA A 235 -21.29 -0.83 -3.13
C ALA A 235 -21.87 0.15 -4.17
N ILE A 236 -22.23 1.37 -3.76
CA ILE A 236 -22.74 2.42 -4.67
C ILE A 236 -21.71 2.77 -5.74
N SER A 237 -20.42 2.86 -5.42
CA SER A 237 -19.38 3.15 -6.43
C SER A 237 -19.24 2.05 -7.49
N ASN A 238 -19.59 0.79 -7.17
CA ASN A 238 -19.62 -0.32 -8.12
C ASN A 238 -20.93 -0.40 -8.94
N PHE A 239 -21.99 0.25 -8.46
CA PHE A 239 -23.30 0.26 -9.11
C PHE A 239 -23.94 1.65 -8.96
N PRO A 240 -23.43 2.68 -9.68
CA PRO A 240 -23.97 4.03 -9.61
C PRO A 240 -25.38 4.07 -10.24
N ASN A 241 -26.40 4.14 -9.37
CA ASN A 241 -27.79 4.25 -9.76
C ASN A 241 -28.39 5.57 -9.23
N SER A 242 -29.30 6.20 -9.99
CA SER A 242 -29.91 7.49 -9.63
C SER A 242 -30.64 7.46 -8.29
N GLU A 243 -31.13 6.30 -7.86
CA GLU A 243 -31.84 6.15 -6.58
C GLU A 243 -30.92 6.32 -5.35
N PHE A 244 -29.61 6.10 -5.50
CA PHE A 244 -28.66 6.35 -4.41
C PHE A 244 -28.22 7.82 -4.29
N PHE A 245 -28.39 8.62 -5.33
CA PHE A 245 -27.81 9.95 -5.40
C PHE A 245 -28.36 10.92 -4.32
N PRO A 246 -29.66 10.92 -3.97
CA PRO A 246 -30.19 11.73 -2.85
C PRO A 246 -29.53 11.40 -1.50
N PHE A 247 -29.24 10.10 -1.25
CA PHE A 247 -28.52 9.66 -0.05
C PHE A 247 -27.08 10.24 -0.05
N LEU A 248 -26.34 10.12 -1.13
CA LEU A 248 -24.98 10.65 -1.24
C LEU A 248 -24.94 12.16 -1.02
N LYS A 249 -25.88 12.94 -1.60
CA LYS A 249 -26.00 14.39 -1.39
C LYS A 249 -26.20 14.70 0.09
N SER A 250 -27.11 13.99 0.75
CA SER A 250 -27.39 14.18 2.17
C SER A 250 -26.17 13.87 3.05
N GLN A 251 -25.41 12.83 2.72
CA GLN A 251 -24.21 12.48 3.49
C GLN A 251 -23.09 13.49 3.26
N LEU A 252 -22.85 13.94 2.02
CA LEU A 252 -21.88 14.98 1.74
C LEU A 252 -22.15 16.25 2.55
N GLN A 253 -23.40 16.72 2.57
CA GLN A 253 -23.78 17.91 3.33
C GLN A 253 -23.43 17.82 4.83
N LYS A 254 -23.58 16.64 5.43
CA LYS A 254 -23.22 16.41 6.84
C LYS A 254 -21.71 16.46 7.11
N THR A 255 -20.87 16.33 6.09
CA THR A 255 -19.42 16.35 6.27
C THR A 255 -18.83 17.76 6.29
N LEU A 256 -19.54 18.76 5.74
CA LEU A 256 -18.99 20.09 5.47
C LEU A 256 -18.67 20.88 6.75
N ASP A 257 -19.45 20.70 7.81
CA ASP A 257 -19.29 21.39 9.09
C ASP A 257 -18.42 20.60 10.09
N ASN A 258 -17.89 19.45 9.69
CA ASN A 258 -17.07 18.62 10.58
C ASN A 258 -15.71 19.27 10.86
N THR A 259 -15.26 19.15 12.12
CA THR A 259 -13.94 19.61 12.56
C THR A 259 -12.85 18.53 12.48
N HIS A 260 -13.27 17.28 12.23
CA HIS A 260 -12.38 16.12 12.07
C HIS A 260 -12.76 15.37 10.81
N TYR A 261 -11.78 14.83 10.10
CA TYR A 261 -12.04 13.98 8.94
C TYR A 261 -12.41 12.56 9.35
N SER A 262 -13.11 11.85 8.47
CA SER A 262 -13.34 10.40 8.58
C SER A 262 -12.82 9.70 7.32
N ASN A 263 -12.24 8.52 7.50
CA ASN A 263 -11.72 7.70 6.39
C ASN A 263 -12.83 7.26 5.43
N GLU A 264 -14.06 7.11 5.91
CA GLU A 264 -15.20 6.78 5.05
C GLU A 264 -15.48 7.81 3.95
N TRP A 265 -15.09 9.09 4.16
CA TRP A 265 -15.27 10.13 3.15
C TRP A 265 -14.57 9.81 1.84
N THR A 266 -13.47 9.08 1.89
CA THR A 266 -12.81 8.57 0.68
C THR A 266 -13.78 7.76 -0.16
N GLN A 267 -14.57 6.88 0.47
CA GLN A 267 -15.56 6.07 -0.23
C GLN A 267 -16.80 6.88 -0.66
N LEU A 268 -17.21 7.88 0.13
CA LEU A 268 -18.27 8.81 -0.25
C LEU A 268 -17.91 9.57 -1.54
N TYR A 269 -16.72 10.15 -1.63
CA TYR A 269 -16.28 10.85 -2.83
C TYR A 269 -16.13 9.92 -4.03
N ARG A 270 -15.66 8.68 -3.83
CA ARG A 270 -15.62 7.65 -4.86
C ARG A 270 -17.02 7.31 -5.36
N ALA A 271 -17.99 7.14 -4.45
CA ALA A 271 -19.37 6.90 -4.81
C ALA A 271 -19.99 8.05 -5.62
N ILE A 272 -19.72 9.30 -5.25
CA ILE A 272 -20.18 10.47 -6.02
C ILE A 272 -19.48 10.51 -7.39
N ALA A 273 -18.17 10.37 -7.44
CA ALA A 273 -17.38 10.45 -8.68
C ALA A 273 -17.71 9.33 -9.69
N SER A 274 -18.19 8.17 -9.22
CA SER A 274 -18.54 7.05 -10.09
C SER A 274 -19.68 7.35 -11.08
N TYR A 275 -20.50 8.38 -10.83
CA TYR A 275 -21.59 8.80 -11.73
C TYR A 275 -21.11 9.49 -13.01
N LYS A 276 -19.94 10.10 -13.02
CA LYS A 276 -19.28 10.70 -14.20
C LYS A 276 -20.18 11.68 -14.98
N ASN A 277 -20.95 12.51 -14.27
CA ASN A 277 -21.88 13.46 -14.85
C ASN A 277 -21.84 14.84 -14.16
N GLU A 278 -22.62 15.81 -14.71
CA GLU A 278 -22.67 17.18 -14.18
C GLU A 278 -23.21 17.25 -12.75
N ASP A 279 -24.17 16.42 -12.37
CA ASP A 279 -24.71 16.41 -11.01
C ASP A 279 -23.62 16.00 -10.00
N ALA A 280 -22.84 14.99 -10.33
CA ALA A 280 -21.70 14.57 -9.51
C ALA A 280 -20.62 15.67 -9.44
N LYS A 281 -20.26 16.30 -10.56
CA LYS A 281 -19.34 17.44 -10.59
C LYS A 281 -19.78 18.53 -9.65
N ASN A 282 -21.06 18.92 -9.72
CA ASN A 282 -21.62 19.97 -8.87
C ASN A 282 -21.51 19.62 -7.36
N GLN A 283 -21.69 18.35 -6.98
CA GLN A 283 -21.48 17.92 -5.59
C GLN A 283 -20.00 17.97 -5.19
N LEU A 284 -19.09 17.57 -6.07
CA LEU A 284 -17.65 17.59 -5.81
C LEU A 284 -17.07 19.02 -5.74
N LEU A 285 -17.75 20.01 -6.31
CA LEU A 285 -17.37 21.43 -6.20
C LEU A 285 -17.72 22.06 -4.84
N ILE A 286 -18.71 21.53 -4.12
CA ILE A 286 -19.20 22.09 -2.86
C ILE A 286 -18.09 22.30 -1.82
N PRO A 287 -17.21 21.32 -1.54
CA PRO A 287 -16.17 21.49 -0.53
C PRO A 287 -15.14 22.59 -0.82
N PHE A 288 -14.98 23.00 -2.07
CA PHE A 288 -14.06 24.09 -2.41
C PHE A 288 -14.47 25.43 -1.80
N THR A 289 -15.78 25.64 -1.58
CA THR A 289 -16.33 26.92 -1.16
C THR A 289 -17.07 26.89 0.18
N GLN A 290 -17.56 25.72 0.61
CA GLN A 290 -18.41 25.61 1.80
C GLN A 290 -17.69 25.05 3.02
N VAL A 291 -16.48 24.52 2.91
CA VAL A 291 -15.69 24.06 4.05
C VAL A 291 -14.81 25.20 4.55
N GLU A 292 -15.15 25.79 5.69
CA GLU A 292 -14.45 26.94 6.27
C GLU A 292 -13.09 26.56 6.87
N HIS A 293 -13.00 25.42 7.53
CA HIS A 293 -11.78 24.94 8.17
C HIS A 293 -10.72 24.52 7.14
N LYS A 294 -9.70 25.35 6.95
CA LYS A 294 -8.65 25.14 5.93
C LYS A 294 -8.03 23.74 5.95
N ASN A 295 -7.73 23.20 7.14
CA ASN A 295 -7.14 21.85 7.25
C ASN A 295 -8.13 20.77 6.84
N ILE A 296 -9.41 20.89 7.24
CA ILE A 296 -10.45 19.92 6.87
C ILE A 296 -10.74 20.02 5.37
N ARG A 297 -10.80 21.23 4.80
CA ARG A 297 -10.92 21.42 3.35
C ARG A 297 -9.83 20.67 2.59
N LYS A 298 -8.58 20.70 3.07
CA LYS A 298 -7.48 19.96 2.45
C LYS A 298 -7.76 18.46 2.38
N TYR A 299 -8.33 17.84 3.43
CA TYR A 299 -8.71 16.42 3.39
C TYR A 299 -9.81 16.15 2.38
N HIS A 300 -10.86 16.99 2.32
CA HIS A 300 -11.90 16.87 1.29
C HIS A 300 -11.29 16.90 -0.11
N LEU A 301 -10.45 17.90 -0.42
CA LEU A 301 -9.84 18.04 -1.73
C LEU A 301 -8.88 16.90 -2.08
N ASN A 302 -8.18 16.32 -1.10
CA ASN A 302 -7.37 15.12 -1.30
C ASN A 302 -8.22 13.91 -1.70
N MET A 303 -9.34 13.72 -1.01
CA MET A 303 -10.23 12.59 -1.28
C MET A 303 -10.97 12.77 -2.62
N ILE A 304 -11.39 14.00 -2.94
CA ILE A 304 -11.95 14.34 -4.26
C ILE A 304 -10.93 14.04 -5.36
N PHE A 305 -9.69 14.53 -5.23
CA PHE A 305 -8.65 14.27 -6.23
C PHE A 305 -8.41 12.77 -6.43
N SER A 306 -8.34 11.99 -5.33
CA SER A 306 -8.21 10.54 -5.40
C SER A 306 -9.36 9.89 -6.16
N ALA A 307 -10.60 10.32 -5.88
CA ALA A 307 -11.78 9.82 -6.57
C ALA A 307 -11.77 10.16 -8.08
N LEU A 308 -11.40 11.39 -8.45
CA LEU A 308 -11.31 11.81 -9.84
C LEU A 308 -10.20 11.09 -10.61
N ASN A 309 -9.07 10.80 -9.95
CA ASN A 309 -7.98 10.04 -10.56
C ASN A 309 -8.40 8.60 -10.90
N GLU A 310 -9.31 8.02 -10.13
CA GLU A 310 -9.88 6.69 -10.38
C GLU A 310 -11.03 6.72 -11.40
N PHE A 311 -11.98 7.65 -11.24
CA PHE A 311 -13.19 7.74 -12.06
C PHE A 311 -13.09 8.85 -13.11
N GLN A 312 -12.00 8.90 -13.88
CA GLN A 312 -11.81 9.91 -14.93
C GLN A 312 -13.01 10.02 -15.86
N SER A 313 -13.37 11.27 -16.21
CA SER A 313 -14.44 11.62 -17.12
C SER A 313 -14.25 13.06 -17.58
N ASP A 314 -14.62 13.35 -18.83
CA ASP A 314 -14.61 14.71 -19.41
C ASP A 314 -15.46 15.70 -18.59
N SER A 315 -16.53 15.18 -17.92
CA SER A 315 -17.34 16.00 -17.01
C SER A 315 -16.52 16.57 -15.83
N TYR A 316 -15.33 16.04 -15.53
CA TYR A 316 -14.50 16.45 -14.41
C TYR A 316 -13.28 17.26 -14.80
N ASP A 317 -13.09 17.58 -16.08
CA ASP A 317 -11.91 18.33 -16.57
C ASP A 317 -11.73 19.65 -15.84
N GLU A 318 -12.82 20.41 -15.67
CA GLU A 318 -12.82 21.67 -14.94
C GLU A 318 -12.32 21.50 -13.48
N LEU A 319 -12.75 20.44 -12.80
CA LEU A 319 -12.31 20.13 -11.43
C LEU A 319 -10.83 19.77 -11.38
N LEU A 320 -10.33 18.98 -12.34
CA LEU A 320 -8.92 18.60 -12.40
C LEU A 320 -8.04 19.83 -12.65
N TRP A 321 -8.44 20.72 -13.57
CA TRP A 321 -7.77 22.01 -13.78
C TRP A 321 -7.77 22.85 -12.51
N LYS A 322 -8.93 23.00 -11.84
CA LYS A 322 -9.08 23.78 -10.62
C LYS A 322 -8.19 23.26 -9.48
N LEU A 323 -8.11 21.94 -9.29
CA LEU A 323 -7.23 21.31 -8.31
C LEU A 323 -5.74 21.61 -8.57
N TRP A 324 -5.33 21.63 -9.83
CA TRP A 324 -3.96 21.99 -10.17
C TRP A 324 -3.71 23.51 -10.01
N GLU A 325 -4.59 24.36 -10.53
CA GLU A 325 -4.44 25.83 -10.52
C GLU A 325 -4.46 26.43 -9.11
N GLU A 326 -5.40 25.99 -8.26
CA GLU A 326 -5.68 26.60 -6.96
C GLU A 326 -4.97 25.87 -5.80
N GLU A 327 -4.85 24.56 -5.87
CA GLU A 327 -4.34 23.73 -4.79
C GLU A 327 -2.97 23.08 -5.12
N ASN A 328 -2.43 23.36 -6.31
CA ASN A 328 -1.17 22.81 -6.82
C ASN A 328 -1.13 21.27 -6.73
N LYS A 329 -2.30 20.63 -6.92
CA LYS A 329 -2.52 19.18 -6.74
C LYS A 329 -2.63 18.49 -8.09
N ILE A 330 -1.75 17.52 -8.33
CA ILE A 330 -1.65 16.81 -9.60
C ILE A 330 -1.02 15.43 -9.41
N SER A 331 -1.25 14.52 -10.37
CA SER A 331 -0.57 13.21 -10.48
C SER A 331 0.02 13.05 -11.88
N PRO A 332 0.97 12.12 -12.10
CA PRO A 332 1.52 11.87 -13.43
C PRO A 332 0.44 11.59 -14.49
N LYS A 333 -0.55 10.78 -14.15
CA LYS A 333 -1.66 10.42 -15.03
C LYS A 333 -2.54 11.62 -15.38
N VAL A 334 -2.85 12.47 -14.40
CA VAL A 334 -3.65 13.68 -14.61
C VAL A 334 -2.85 14.72 -15.41
N PHE A 335 -1.54 14.84 -15.17
CA PHE A 335 -0.67 15.72 -15.94
C PHE A 335 -0.63 15.35 -17.43
N GLU A 336 -0.44 14.06 -17.74
CA GLU A 336 -0.48 13.58 -19.10
C GLU A 336 -1.83 13.86 -19.76
N TYR A 337 -2.92 13.53 -19.08
CA TYR A 337 -4.29 13.76 -19.56
C TYR A 337 -4.55 15.25 -19.85
N LEU A 338 -4.35 16.12 -18.86
CA LEU A 338 -4.59 17.57 -19.03
C LEU A 338 -3.65 18.19 -20.06
N SER A 339 -2.42 17.73 -20.19
CA SER A 339 -1.48 18.17 -21.23
C SER A 339 -1.97 17.80 -22.63
N SER A 340 -2.65 16.67 -22.78
CA SER A 340 -3.26 16.26 -24.06
C SER A 340 -4.49 17.10 -24.41
N LEU A 341 -5.27 17.55 -23.41
CA LEU A 341 -6.45 18.42 -23.61
C LEU A 341 -6.09 19.84 -23.98
N ASN A 342 -5.14 20.44 -23.25
CA ASN A 342 -4.69 21.81 -23.48
C ASN A 342 -3.22 21.98 -23.13
N SER A 343 -2.36 21.73 -24.10
CA SER A 343 -0.89 21.75 -23.89
C SER A 343 -0.35 23.15 -23.55
N SER A 344 -1.00 24.23 -23.97
CA SER A 344 -0.58 25.58 -23.64
C SER A 344 -0.89 25.94 -22.19
N LYS A 345 -2.12 25.64 -21.72
CA LYS A 345 -2.53 25.83 -20.32
C LYS A 345 -1.67 24.97 -19.39
N ALA A 346 -1.48 23.68 -19.74
CA ALA A 346 -0.64 22.77 -18.98
C ALA A 346 0.80 23.28 -18.86
N PHE A 347 1.38 23.84 -19.93
CA PHE A 347 2.72 24.39 -19.92
C PHE A 347 2.85 25.60 -18.97
N GLU A 348 1.92 26.54 -19.01
CA GLU A 348 1.94 27.69 -18.11
C GLU A 348 1.79 27.29 -16.62
N LEU A 349 0.90 26.33 -16.33
CA LEU A 349 0.77 25.77 -14.98
C LEU A 349 2.02 25.03 -14.55
N THR A 350 2.65 24.28 -15.46
CA THR A 350 3.93 23.61 -15.20
C THR A 350 5.01 24.61 -14.81
N LYS A 351 5.12 25.72 -15.53
CA LYS A 351 6.07 26.80 -15.19
C LYS A 351 5.80 27.36 -13.79
N LYS A 352 4.53 27.64 -13.46
CA LYS A 352 4.12 28.12 -12.13
C LYS A 352 4.46 27.13 -11.03
N SER A 353 4.10 25.85 -11.20
CA SER A 353 4.34 24.79 -10.21
C SER A 353 5.83 24.54 -9.97
N MET A 354 6.64 24.54 -11.02
CA MET A 354 8.08 24.29 -10.93
C MET A 354 8.91 25.45 -10.38
N GLN A 355 8.32 26.64 -10.19
CA GLN A 355 8.97 27.72 -9.42
C GLN A 355 9.10 27.37 -7.94
N ASN A 356 8.11 26.64 -7.38
CA ASN A 356 8.10 26.14 -6.01
C ASN A 356 7.76 24.63 -5.97
N PRO A 357 8.64 23.76 -6.46
CA PRO A 357 8.34 22.31 -6.60
C PRO A 357 8.06 21.61 -5.26
N ASN A 358 8.48 22.18 -4.14
CA ASN A 358 8.18 21.66 -2.80
C ASN A 358 6.72 21.89 -2.37
N GLU A 359 6.00 22.81 -3.02
CA GLU A 359 4.58 23.11 -2.78
C GLU A 359 3.67 22.24 -3.67
N LEU A 360 4.25 21.53 -4.64
CA LEU A 360 3.50 20.64 -5.52
C LEU A 360 3.05 19.42 -4.72
N ASP A 361 1.74 19.27 -4.57
CA ASP A 361 1.13 18.11 -3.91
C ASP A 361 0.98 16.97 -4.94
N ILE A 362 2.03 16.17 -5.03
CA ILE A 362 2.06 15.03 -5.94
C ILE A 362 1.34 13.87 -5.28
N ALA A 363 0.14 13.57 -5.75
CA ALA A 363 -0.59 12.39 -5.32
C ALA A 363 0.01 11.12 -5.95
N ASN A 364 0.98 10.53 -5.28
CA ASN A 364 1.54 9.23 -5.61
C ASN A 364 0.71 8.14 -4.92
N PHE A 365 -0.39 7.71 -5.53
CA PHE A 365 -1.20 6.60 -5.06
C PHE A 365 -1.04 5.38 -5.97
N SER A 366 0.16 4.81 -6.00
CA SER A 366 0.35 3.46 -6.52
C SER A 366 1.65 2.89 -5.97
N PHE A 367 1.53 1.98 -5.03
CA PHE A 367 2.62 1.10 -4.62
C PHE A 367 2.86 -0.02 -5.66
N ASP A 368 2.02 -0.09 -6.71
CA ASP A 368 1.96 -1.27 -7.60
C ASP A 368 2.79 -1.16 -8.88
N ASN A 369 3.39 -0.01 -9.19
CA ASN A 369 4.21 0.15 -10.39
C ASN A 369 5.58 0.72 -10.04
N PHE A 370 6.51 -0.15 -9.64
CA PHE A 370 7.95 0.08 -9.74
C PHE A 370 8.44 -0.11 -11.21
N GLU A 371 7.66 0.31 -12.20
CA GLU A 371 8.22 0.52 -13.52
C GLU A 371 9.03 1.82 -13.49
N GLU A 372 10.19 1.81 -14.14
CA GLU A 372 11.12 2.94 -14.28
C GLU A 372 10.50 4.10 -15.07
N THR A 373 9.38 4.64 -14.57
CA THR A 373 8.76 5.83 -15.16
C THR A 373 9.37 7.07 -14.52
N LYS A 374 9.69 8.06 -15.36
CA LYS A 374 10.17 9.38 -14.91
C LYS A 374 9.23 9.95 -13.86
N SER A 375 9.78 10.53 -12.80
CA SER A 375 8.98 11.24 -11.80
C SER A 375 8.20 12.40 -12.45
N LEU A 376 7.08 12.81 -11.84
CA LEU A 376 6.30 13.94 -12.36
C LEU A 376 7.14 15.22 -12.47
N ASN A 377 7.98 15.52 -11.46
CA ASN A 377 8.88 16.67 -11.50
C ASN A 377 9.87 16.61 -12.67
N GLU A 378 10.34 15.41 -13.01
CA GLU A 378 11.20 15.21 -14.16
C GLU A 378 10.46 15.43 -15.48
N GLN A 379 9.25 14.89 -15.62
CA GLN A 379 8.41 15.10 -16.81
C GLN A 379 8.09 16.58 -17.01
N MET A 380 7.74 17.29 -15.93
CA MET A 380 7.49 18.73 -15.97
C MET A 380 8.72 19.54 -16.35
N LEU A 381 9.88 19.20 -15.79
CA LEU A 381 11.15 19.88 -16.10
C LEU A 381 11.56 19.62 -17.56
N ASP A 382 11.42 18.39 -18.05
CA ASP A 382 11.66 18.05 -19.45
C ASP A 382 10.73 18.84 -20.40
N LEU A 383 9.45 18.97 -20.05
CA LEU A 383 8.51 19.77 -20.83
C LEU A 383 8.95 21.23 -20.92
N ILE A 384 9.39 21.81 -19.79
CA ILE A 384 9.88 23.19 -19.73
C ILE A 384 11.15 23.35 -20.60
N ILE A 385 12.13 22.49 -20.41
CA ILE A 385 13.40 22.55 -21.17
C ILE A 385 13.15 22.44 -22.68
N ASN A 386 12.20 21.60 -23.09
CA ASN A 386 11.87 21.41 -24.50
C ASN A 386 11.14 22.62 -25.12
N LYS A 387 10.29 23.32 -24.35
CA LYS A 387 9.48 24.43 -24.85
C LYS A 387 10.09 25.82 -24.57
N ASP A 388 10.84 25.96 -23.47
CA ASP A 388 11.44 27.20 -22.99
C ASP A 388 12.77 26.88 -22.30
N ARG A 389 13.80 26.68 -23.12
CA ARG A 389 15.13 26.23 -22.66
C ARG A 389 15.76 27.20 -21.67
N ASP A 390 15.63 28.49 -21.90
CA ASP A 390 16.25 29.52 -21.05
C ASP A 390 15.64 29.53 -19.66
N PHE A 391 14.32 29.46 -19.59
CA PHE A 391 13.60 29.31 -18.32
C PHE A 391 13.91 27.98 -17.62
N GLY A 392 13.99 26.85 -18.37
CA GLY A 392 14.38 25.56 -17.82
C GLY A 392 15.77 25.58 -17.21
N PHE A 393 16.73 26.22 -17.86
CA PHE A 393 18.09 26.37 -17.36
C PHE A 393 18.17 27.30 -16.13
N GLN A 394 17.36 28.36 -16.11
CA GLN A 394 17.22 29.21 -14.93
C GLN A 394 16.68 28.38 -13.74
N LEU A 395 15.63 27.60 -13.93
CA LEU A 395 15.06 26.75 -12.89
C LEU A 395 16.09 25.74 -12.32
N ILE A 396 16.89 25.10 -13.18
CA ILE A 396 17.94 24.17 -12.74
C ILE A 396 18.94 24.93 -11.85
N ARG A 397 19.47 26.09 -12.29
CA ARG A 397 20.44 26.86 -11.49
C ARG A 397 19.90 27.29 -10.14
N GLU A 398 18.65 27.74 -10.09
CA GLU A 398 18.00 28.18 -8.87
C GLU A 398 17.74 27.03 -7.91
N ASN A 399 17.27 25.90 -8.44
CA ASN A 399 16.93 24.75 -7.61
C ASN A 399 18.17 23.94 -7.14
N ILE A 400 19.28 23.96 -7.86
CA ILE A 400 20.58 23.49 -7.33
C ILE A 400 20.90 24.18 -6.01
N LYS A 401 20.59 25.49 -5.86
CA LYS A 401 20.91 26.26 -4.65
C LYS A 401 19.94 26.09 -3.48
N LYS A 402 18.69 25.73 -3.73
CA LYS A 402 17.61 25.73 -2.71
C LYS A 402 16.87 24.40 -2.53
N SER A 403 17.17 23.39 -3.33
CA SER A 403 16.51 22.07 -3.20
C SER A 403 16.98 21.29 -1.99
N ASN A 404 16.05 20.55 -1.39
CA ASN A 404 16.34 19.61 -0.32
C ASN A 404 16.89 18.27 -0.87
N VAL A 405 17.24 17.35 0.03
CA VAL A 405 17.82 16.05 -0.31
C VAL A 405 16.95 15.21 -1.25
N HIS A 406 15.63 15.41 -1.26
CA HIS A 406 14.72 14.63 -2.11
C HIS A 406 14.65 15.16 -3.54
N ASN A 407 14.74 16.47 -3.74
CA ASN A 407 14.60 17.10 -5.05
C ASN A 407 15.94 17.42 -5.73
N PHE A 408 17.01 17.60 -4.97
CA PHE A 408 18.34 17.96 -5.49
C PHE A 408 18.85 16.97 -6.55
N PRO A 409 18.72 15.63 -6.38
CA PRO A 409 19.21 14.66 -7.37
C PRO A 409 18.63 14.88 -8.77
N LEU A 410 17.37 15.30 -8.89
CA LEU A 410 16.74 15.60 -10.18
C LEU A 410 17.52 16.70 -10.93
N TYR A 411 17.81 17.82 -10.28
CA TYR A 411 18.49 18.94 -10.90
C TYR A 411 19.97 18.64 -11.20
N ALA A 412 20.64 17.91 -10.29
CA ALA A 412 22.00 17.44 -10.52
C ALA A 412 22.09 16.48 -11.73
N THR A 413 21.15 15.56 -11.85
CA THR A 413 21.06 14.64 -13.01
C THR A 413 20.82 15.40 -14.30
N LYS A 414 19.87 16.36 -14.33
CA LYS A 414 19.62 17.17 -15.51
C LYS A 414 20.83 18.03 -15.88
N ALA A 415 21.54 18.59 -14.91
CA ALA A 415 22.79 19.30 -15.16
C ALA A 415 23.86 18.39 -15.78
N SER A 416 23.97 17.12 -15.37
CA SER A 416 24.91 16.13 -15.92
C SER A 416 24.55 15.68 -17.33
N GLU A 417 23.25 15.58 -17.65
CA GLU A 417 22.74 15.22 -18.97
C GLU A 417 22.98 16.35 -19.99
N ILE A 418 22.63 17.59 -19.60
CA ILE A 418 22.68 18.77 -20.46
C ILE A 418 24.10 19.31 -20.62
N LYS A 419 24.92 19.24 -19.57
CA LYS A 419 26.32 19.72 -19.51
C LYS A 419 26.50 21.21 -19.89
N ASP A 420 25.52 22.06 -19.54
CA ASP A 420 25.67 23.49 -19.74
C ASP A 420 26.61 24.10 -18.69
N LYS A 421 27.57 24.94 -19.16
CA LYS A 421 28.58 25.55 -18.28
C LYS A 421 28.00 26.41 -17.16
N SER A 422 26.78 26.92 -17.34
CA SER A 422 26.12 27.77 -16.33
C SER A 422 25.72 27.00 -15.06
N PHE A 423 25.70 25.66 -15.08
CA PHE A 423 25.41 24.84 -13.91
C PHE A 423 26.65 24.55 -13.04
N VAL A 424 27.86 24.72 -13.60
CA VAL A 424 29.10 24.39 -12.88
C VAL A 424 29.25 25.21 -11.60
N LYS A 425 29.12 26.54 -11.70
CA LYS A 425 29.27 27.43 -10.54
C LYS A 425 28.31 27.11 -9.41
N PRO A 426 26.98 26.97 -9.63
CA PRO A 426 26.04 26.55 -8.58
C PRO A 426 26.41 25.20 -7.94
N LEU A 427 26.83 24.23 -8.72
CA LEU A 427 27.21 22.91 -8.20
C LEU A 427 28.49 22.96 -7.34
N ILE A 428 29.48 23.79 -7.72
CA ILE A 428 30.69 24.03 -6.92
C ILE A 428 30.35 24.76 -5.61
N GLU A 429 29.46 25.78 -5.64
CA GLU A 429 28.98 26.48 -4.43
C GLU A 429 28.37 25.48 -3.42
N ILE A 430 27.62 24.48 -3.90
CA ILE A 430 27.10 23.38 -3.07
C ILE A 430 28.25 22.56 -2.44
N LEU A 431 29.26 22.15 -3.22
CA LEU A 431 30.38 21.39 -2.66
C LEU A 431 31.14 22.16 -1.58
N GLU A 432 31.23 23.49 -1.69
CA GLU A 432 31.97 24.32 -0.74
C GLU A 432 31.26 24.46 0.62
N THR A 433 29.94 24.24 0.71
CA THR A 433 29.13 24.58 1.91
C THR A 433 28.24 23.45 2.42
N GLU A 434 27.90 22.46 1.58
CA GLU A 434 26.93 21.44 1.92
C GLU A 434 27.49 20.41 2.92
N TRP A 435 26.65 20.04 3.89
CA TRP A 435 26.98 19.04 4.90
C TRP A 435 26.31 17.68 4.62
N ASN A 436 25.20 17.65 3.84
CA ASN A 436 24.48 16.43 3.55
C ASN A 436 25.18 15.62 2.45
N ALA A 437 25.59 14.40 2.79
CA ALA A 437 26.34 13.53 1.89
C ALA A 437 25.60 13.18 0.60
N HIS A 438 24.30 12.97 0.65
CA HIS A 438 23.53 12.65 -0.56
C HIS A 438 23.49 13.81 -1.56
N ILE A 439 23.45 15.06 -1.08
CA ILE A 439 23.47 16.25 -1.91
C ILE A 439 24.85 16.45 -2.55
N TYR A 440 25.92 16.53 -1.72
CA TYR A 440 27.26 16.79 -2.28
C TYR A 440 27.78 15.66 -3.17
N LEU A 441 27.43 14.37 -2.90
CA LEU A 441 27.79 13.27 -3.79
C LEU A 441 27.07 13.36 -5.13
N SER A 442 25.80 13.78 -5.14
CA SER A 442 25.04 14.01 -6.40
C SER A 442 25.62 15.18 -7.18
N ALA A 443 26.00 16.29 -6.52
CA ALA A 443 26.66 17.42 -7.15
C ALA A 443 28.03 17.02 -7.75
N THR A 444 28.81 16.22 -7.01
CA THR A 444 30.10 15.71 -7.46
C THR A 444 29.97 14.85 -8.71
N LYS A 445 29.01 13.91 -8.72
CA LYS A 445 28.72 13.07 -9.91
C LYS A 445 28.35 13.93 -11.11
N ALA A 446 27.50 14.95 -10.92
CA ALA A 446 27.14 15.87 -11.99
C ALA A 446 28.35 16.64 -12.52
N LEU A 447 29.23 17.16 -11.67
CA LEU A 447 30.44 17.88 -12.09
C LEU A 447 31.45 16.98 -12.81
N ILE A 448 31.68 15.77 -12.32
CA ILE A 448 32.57 14.78 -12.96
C ILE A 448 32.11 14.46 -14.39
N SER A 449 30.79 14.40 -14.63
CA SER A 449 30.21 14.10 -15.95
C SER A 449 30.64 15.08 -17.05
N TYR A 450 31.12 16.28 -16.70
CA TYR A 450 31.60 17.27 -17.67
C TYR A 450 32.93 16.90 -18.28
N ASP A 451 33.66 15.93 -17.72
CA ASP A 451 34.99 15.45 -18.19
C ASP A 451 35.95 16.62 -18.46
N ASN A 452 36.15 17.50 -17.48
CA ASN A 452 36.91 18.73 -17.60
C ASN A 452 37.90 18.91 -16.44
N GLN A 453 39.18 19.02 -16.76
CA GLN A 453 40.25 19.13 -15.78
C GLN A 453 40.15 20.36 -14.87
N ASP A 454 39.66 21.49 -15.35
CA ASP A 454 39.51 22.68 -14.52
C ASP A 454 38.33 22.55 -13.56
N ILE A 455 37.30 21.83 -13.91
CA ILE A 455 36.20 21.44 -13.00
C ILE A 455 36.75 20.47 -11.96
N ASN A 456 37.56 19.49 -12.34
CA ASN A 456 38.18 18.53 -11.40
C ASN A 456 39.06 19.26 -10.36
N LYS A 457 39.85 20.26 -10.78
CA LYS A 457 40.61 21.10 -9.84
C LYS A 457 39.70 21.86 -8.86
N GLN A 458 38.53 22.37 -9.33
CA GLN A 458 37.58 23.04 -8.47
C GLN A 458 36.94 22.07 -7.46
N ILE A 459 36.64 20.83 -7.83
CA ILE A 459 36.16 19.78 -6.93
C ILE A 459 37.19 19.51 -5.82
N LEU A 460 38.48 19.36 -6.16
CA LEU A 460 39.56 19.14 -5.20
C LEU A 460 39.73 20.34 -4.27
N ASN A 461 39.59 21.57 -4.79
CA ASN A 461 39.63 22.79 -3.98
C ASN A 461 38.44 22.84 -2.99
N ALA A 462 37.24 22.52 -3.44
CA ALA A 462 36.05 22.41 -2.57
C ALA A 462 36.25 21.38 -1.47
N ARG A 463 36.85 20.20 -1.77
CA ARG A 463 37.22 19.17 -0.78
C ARG A 463 38.15 19.74 0.31
N THR A 464 39.09 20.62 -0.08
CA THR A 464 39.99 21.25 0.87
C THR A 464 39.27 22.25 1.78
N LYS A 465 38.35 23.04 1.21
CA LYS A 465 37.59 24.08 1.93
C LYS A 465 36.52 23.51 2.85
N ASN A 466 35.76 22.48 2.39
CA ASN A 466 34.66 21.90 3.13
C ASN A 466 35.09 20.61 3.85
N GLU A 467 35.16 20.67 5.17
CA GLU A 467 35.55 19.51 5.98
C GLU A 467 34.55 18.33 5.93
N ASN A 468 33.26 18.60 5.63
CA ASN A 468 32.25 17.54 5.54
C ASN A 468 32.55 16.55 4.41
N LEU A 469 33.23 16.99 3.34
CA LEU A 469 33.65 16.13 2.21
C LEU A 469 34.77 15.14 2.57
N ARG A 470 35.25 15.18 3.84
CA ARG A 470 36.34 14.32 4.34
C ARG A 470 35.93 13.53 5.60
N LYS A 471 34.70 13.71 6.07
CA LYS A 471 34.20 13.09 7.31
C LYS A 471 33.26 11.92 7.02
N ASP A 472 33.21 11.01 7.97
CA ASP A 472 32.26 9.91 8.04
C ASP A 472 32.19 9.05 6.77
N TRP A 473 31.01 8.38 6.58
CA TRP A 473 30.76 7.56 5.41
C TRP A 473 30.74 8.36 4.11
N GLY A 474 30.22 9.58 4.16
CA GLY A 474 30.09 10.47 3.00
C GLY A 474 31.43 10.91 2.46
N GLY A 475 32.42 11.25 3.34
CA GLY A 475 33.78 11.55 2.91
C GLY A 475 34.47 10.35 2.25
N LYS A 476 34.28 9.15 2.82
CA LYS A 476 34.80 7.91 2.19
C LYS A 476 34.18 7.65 0.81
N ALA A 477 32.87 7.88 0.68
CA ALA A 477 32.17 7.73 -0.60
C ALA A 477 32.62 8.79 -1.63
N PHE A 478 32.89 10.02 -1.17
CA PHE A 478 33.43 11.10 -2.00
C PHE A 478 34.82 10.75 -2.53
N ASP A 479 35.75 10.32 -1.67
CA ASP A 479 37.11 9.92 -2.06
C ASP A 479 37.09 8.72 -3.03
N LYS A 480 36.22 7.73 -2.77
CA LYS A 480 36.01 6.61 -3.66
C LYS A 480 35.53 7.07 -5.05
N LEU A 481 34.57 8.00 -5.09
CA LEU A 481 34.04 8.55 -6.34
C LEU A 481 35.10 9.29 -7.15
N LEU A 482 35.98 10.05 -6.50
CA LEU A 482 37.13 10.71 -7.15
C LEU A 482 38.11 9.69 -7.71
N ALA A 483 38.52 8.70 -6.91
CA ALA A 483 39.46 7.66 -7.35
C ALA A 483 38.94 6.83 -8.53
N GLU A 484 37.66 6.45 -8.52
CA GLU A 484 37.01 5.72 -9.62
C GLU A 484 37.00 6.52 -10.94
N ASN A 485 37.16 7.84 -10.90
CA ASN A 485 37.20 8.74 -12.06
C ASN A 485 38.60 9.35 -12.29
N GLY A 486 39.64 8.84 -11.61
CA GLY A 486 41.05 9.27 -11.83
C GLY A 486 41.29 10.73 -11.44
N ILE A 487 40.57 11.25 -10.44
CA ILE A 487 40.72 12.61 -9.95
C ILE A 487 41.48 12.56 -8.61
N GLU A 488 42.75 13.01 -8.64
CA GLU A 488 43.68 13.00 -7.50
C GLU A 488 44.07 14.42 -7.05
#